data_a7a78f3693fc00fa5cbe412ffe69d217
#
_entry.id   a7a78f3693fc00fa5cbe412ffe69d217
#
_cell.length_a   1.000
_cell.length_b   1.000
_cell.length_c   1.000
_cell.angle_alpha   90.00
_cell.angle_beta   90.00
_cell.angle_gamma   90.00
#
_symmetry.space_group_name_H-M   'P 1'
#
loop_
_entity.id
_entity.type
_entity.pdbx_description
1 polymer ?
#
loop_
_entity_poly.entity_id
_entity_poly.type
_entity_poly.pdbx_seq_one_letter_code
_entity_poly.pdbx_strand_id
1 'polypeptide(L)' 'MIETVVALCMFVAGELKEHRIQDKMSDCLKGKREAERASSQNIEYKCGKVKAELEENIDGSKAIKKIVE' A
#
# COMPACT_ATOMS: atom_id res chain seq x y z
N MET A 1 17.04 1.62 1.21
CA MET A 1 16.98 0.49 0.28
C MET A 1 15.76 0.63 -0.60
N ILE A 2 15.95 0.57 -1.91
CA ILE A 2 14.84 0.74 -2.86
C ILE A 2 14.51 -0.61 -3.47
N GLU A 3 13.26 -1.00 -3.39
CA GLU A 3 12.77 -2.26 -3.93
C GLU A 3 11.42 -2.06 -4.61
N THR A 4 11.12 -2.93 -5.56
CA THR A 4 9.79 -3.01 -6.16
C THR A 4 8.93 -3.89 -5.26
N VAL A 5 7.83 -3.33 -4.78
CA VAL A 5 6.92 -4.04 -3.87
C VAL A 5 5.49 -3.91 -4.36
N VAL A 6 4.66 -4.87 -3.96
CA VAL A 6 3.22 -4.76 -4.16
C VAL A 6 2.69 -3.90 -3.02
N ALA A 7 2.01 -2.83 -3.35
CA ALA A 7 1.49 -1.91 -2.34
C ALA A 7 -0.02 -1.70 -2.50
N LEU A 8 -0.70 -1.67 -1.36
CA LEU A 8 -2.09 -1.25 -1.29
C LEU A 8 -2.09 0.21 -0.84
N CYS A 9 -2.59 1.07 -1.71
CA CYS A 9 -2.63 2.52 -1.45
C CYS A 9 -4.05 2.97 -1.18
N MET A 10 -4.22 3.79 -0.16
CA MET A 10 -5.50 4.39 0.20
C MET A 10 -5.48 5.87 -0.11
N PHE A 11 -6.43 6.31 -0.93
CA PHE A 11 -6.61 7.72 -1.28
C PHE A 11 -7.91 8.24 -0.66
N VAL A 12 -7.83 9.39 -0.05
CA VAL A 12 -9.00 10.08 0.50
C VAL A 12 -9.13 11.42 -0.21
N ALA A 13 -10.25 11.63 -0.87
CA ALA A 13 -10.51 12.84 -1.66
C ALA A 13 -9.39 13.13 -2.66
N GLY A 14 -8.85 12.09 -3.29
CA GLY A 14 -7.80 12.21 -4.29
C GLY A 14 -6.39 12.32 -3.76
N GLU A 15 -6.20 12.32 -2.45
CA GLU A 15 -4.88 12.39 -1.84
C GLU A 15 -4.47 11.06 -1.23
N LEU A 16 -3.21 10.68 -1.46
CA LEU A 16 -2.65 9.47 -0.85
C LEU A 16 -2.51 9.68 0.66
N LYS A 17 -3.22 8.88 1.44
CA LYS A 17 -3.18 8.95 2.89
C LYS A 17 -2.43 7.81 3.54
N GLU A 18 -2.45 6.63 2.92
CA GLU A 18 -1.84 5.44 3.52
C GLU A 18 -1.38 4.49 2.43
N HIS A 19 -0.30 3.79 2.69
CA HIS A 19 0.17 2.71 1.83
C HIS A 19 0.70 1.57 2.69
N ARG A 20 0.49 0.35 2.22
CA ARG A 20 0.95 -0.86 2.91
C ARG A 20 1.59 -1.82 1.93
N ILE A 21 2.65 -2.47 2.37
CA ILE A 21 3.29 -3.52 1.59
C ILE A 21 2.49 -4.80 1.72
N GLN A 22 2.23 -5.45 0.59
CA GLN A 22 1.58 -6.75 0.54
C GLN A 22 2.57 -7.78 -0.01
N ASP A 23 2.44 -9.02 0.42
CA ASP A 23 3.34 -10.09 -0.03
C ASP A 23 3.07 -10.47 -1.48
N LYS A 24 1.80 -10.48 -1.87
CA LYS A 24 1.38 -10.89 -3.21
C LYS A 24 0.29 -9.97 -3.72
N MET A 25 0.21 -9.87 -5.05
CA MET A 25 -0.85 -9.10 -5.68
C MET A 25 -2.23 -9.65 -5.33
N SER A 26 -2.39 -10.96 -5.21
CA SER A 26 -3.66 -11.56 -4.81
C SER A 26 -4.08 -11.13 -3.41
N ASP A 27 -3.15 -11.03 -2.48
CA ASP A 27 -3.43 -10.53 -1.13
C ASP A 27 -3.81 -9.06 -1.14
N CYS A 28 -3.13 -8.28 -1.99
CA CYS A 28 -3.45 -6.87 -2.14
C CYS A 28 -4.88 -6.67 -2.68
N LEU A 29 -5.25 -7.42 -3.70
CA LEU A 29 -6.58 -7.34 -4.29
C LEU A 29 -7.67 -7.78 -3.30
N LYS A 30 -7.37 -8.80 -2.50
CA LYS A 30 -8.29 -9.26 -1.46
C LYS A 30 -8.49 -8.18 -0.40
N GLY A 31 -7.42 -7.59 0.07
CA GLY A 31 -7.47 -6.51 1.06
C GLY A 31 -8.19 -5.28 0.51
N LYS A 32 -7.92 -4.95 -0.76
CA LYS A 32 -8.61 -3.85 -1.45
C LYS A 32 -10.12 -4.09 -1.48
N ARG A 33 -10.52 -5.29 -1.84
CA ARG A 33 -11.94 -5.65 -1.93
C ARG A 33 -12.64 -5.56 -0.58
N GLU A 34 -12.00 -6.07 0.46
CA GLU A 34 -12.53 -6.01 1.82
C GLU A 34 -12.62 -4.57 2.32
N ALA A 35 -11.60 -3.77 2.05
CA ALA A 35 -11.57 -2.37 2.45
C ALA A 35 -12.64 -1.54 1.73
N GLU A 36 -12.85 -1.79 0.45
CA GLU A 36 -13.87 -1.08 -0.33
C GLU A 36 -15.28 -1.34 0.19
N ARG A 37 -15.53 -2.53 0.71
CA ARG A 37 -16.83 -2.86 1.32
C ARG A 37 -17.11 -2.07 2.58
N ALA A 38 -16.05 -1.72 3.31
CA ALA A 38 -16.16 -1.04 4.59
C ALA A 38 -15.97 0.47 4.49
N SER A 39 -15.60 0.98 3.31
CA SER A 39 -15.21 2.38 3.18
C SER A 39 -16.37 3.27 2.71
N SER A 40 -16.20 4.57 2.92
CA SER A 40 -17.10 5.58 2.41
C SER A 40 -16.80 5.89 0.94
N GLN A 41 -17.65 6.69 0.30
CA GLN A 41 -17.52 7.05 -1.12
C GLN A 41 -16.29 7.87 -1.43
N ASN A 42 -15.70 8.56 -0.45
CA ASN A 42 -14.55 9.43 -0.67
C ASN A 42 -13.22 8.70 -0.58
N ILE A 43 -13.25 7.41 -0.27
CA ILE A 43 -12.04 6.61 -0.10
C ILE A 43 -11.86 5.70 -1.30
N GLU A 44 -10.68 5.72 -1.88
CA GLU A 44 -10.32 4.90 -3.03
C GLU A 44 -9.10 4.07 -2.70
N TYR A 45 -9.11 2.81 -3.12
CA TYR A 45 -7.99 1.90 -2.91
C TYR A 45 -7.42 1.46 -4.24
N LYS A 46 -6.10 1.40 -4.31
CA LYS A 46 -5.39 0.94 -5.51
C LYS A 46 -4.33 -0.07 -5.13
N CYS A 47 -4.21 -1.12 -5.95
CA CYS A 47 -3.14 -2.11 -5.83
C CYS A 47 -2.21 -1.99 -7.03
N GLY A 48 -0.92 -2.12 -6.78
CA GLY A 48 0.04 -2.10 -7.86
C GLY A 48 1.45 -2.36 -7.36
N LYS A 49 2.35 -2.58 -8.30
CA LYS A 49 3.77 -2.69 -8.00
C LYS A 49 4.38 -1.30 -8.09
N VAL A 50 5.08 -0.89 -7.04
CA VAL A 50 5.74 0.40 -6.98
C VAL A 50 7.16 0.24 -6.50
N LYS A 51 8.03 1.16 -6.90
CA LYS A 51 9.36 1.26 -6.34
C LYS A 51 9.27 2.12 -5.09
N ALA A 52 9.78 1.60 -4.01
CA ALA A 52 9.70 2.29 -2.73
C ALA A 52 11.02 2.20 -1.99
N GLU A 53 11.36 3.27 -1.29
CA GLU A 53 12.44 3.24 -0.35
C GLU A 53 11.92 2.62 0.94
N LEU A 54 12.58 1.56 1.39
CA LEU A 54 12.14 0.79 2.53
C LEU A 54 12.98 1.12 3.76
N GLU A 55 12.34 0.99 4.91
CA GLU A 55 12.95 1.17 6.20
C GLU A 55 12.74 -0.10 7.01
N GLU A 56 13.81 -0.59 7.65
CA GLU A 56 13.72 -1.77 8.46
C GLU A 56 13.34 -1.40 9.89
N ASN A 57 12.32 -2.05 10.41
CA ASN A 57 11.85 -1.84 11.78
C ASN A 57 12.64 -2.70 12.77
N ILE A 58 12.52 -2.37 14.05
CA ILE A 58 13.22 -3.07 15.13
C ILE A 58 12.87 -4.55 15.17
N ASP A 59 11.64 -4.90 14.83
CA ASP A 59 11.17 -6.29 14.83
C ASP A 59 11.57 -7.08 13.58
N GLY A 60 12.33 -6.47 12.66
CA GLY A 60 12.77 -7.10 11.43
C GLY A 60 11.84 -6.93 10.25
N SER A 61 10.67 -6.35 10.45
CA SER A 61 9.76 -6.08 9.35
C SER A 61 10.21 -4.84 8.57
N LYS A 62 9.70 -4.70 7.34
CA LYS A 62 10.00 -3.55 6.50
C LYS A 62 8.76 -2.70 6.30
N ALA A 63 8.96 -1.40 6.26
CA ALA A 63 7.89 -0.45 5.99
C ALA A 63 8.32 0.47 4.86
N ILE A 64 7.35 1.02 4.13
CA ILE A 64 7.63 1.99 3.07
C ILE A 64 7.97 3.32 3.72
N LYS A 65 9.20 3.80 3.46
CA LYS A 65 9.61 5.12 3.89
C LYS A 65 9.07 6.18 2.93
N LYS A 66 9.20 5.92 1.64
CA LYS A 66 8.60 6.76 0.61
C LYS A 66 8.52 6.00 -0.71
N ILE A 67 7.59 6.39 -1.55
CA ILE A 67 7.46 5.86 -2.91
C ILE A 67 8.31 6.75 -3.82
N VAL A 68 9.22 6.11 -4.58
CA VAL A 68 10.19 6.83 -5.42
C VAL A 68 9.92 6.72 -6.91
N GLU A 69 8.85 6.08 -7.26
CA GLU A 69 8.46 5.94 -8.66
C GLU A 69 8.07 7.26 -9.29
#